data_ec780cb4e355a972533b2c34efe3e2e3
#
_entry.id   ec780cb4e355a972533b2c34efe3e2e3
#
_cell.length_a   1.000
_cell.length_b   1.000
_cell.length_c   1.000
_cell.angle_alpha   90.00
_cell.angle_beta   90.00
_cell.angle_gamma   90.00
#
_symmetry.space_group_name_H-M   'P 1'
#
loop_
_entity.id
_entity.type
_entity.pdbx_description
1 polymer ?
#
loop_
_entity_poly.entity_id
_entity_poly.type
_entity_poly.pdbx_seq_one_letter_code
_entity_poly.pdbx_strand_id
1 'polypeptide(L)'
;MTAPSPTPAMQRRPIGDIVGDVAGDYITELQWKYRNDIGSAVALLAQLRRGAGKLPADVPELWGLTGTDHLYGQAPRLETDETAAARAEAALFLALTLYSLHQQSHTDRDMHQPGATFGAAVRQLMGKELDEPIRKRFVQIGTSSTAAILADRLRGMVKLLHAESISLDYTQLAAQLYRTQLPGGLTQVRQAWGRGFHAYQRPATRSPRPRVRRRPGHNR
;
A
#
# COMPACT_ATOMS: atom_id res chain seq x y z
N MET A 1 34.46 -42.14 11.00
CA MET A 1 34.15 -40.84 11.59
C MET A 1 33.44 -40.02 10.50
N THR A 2 32.11 -40.02 10.53
CA THR A 2 31.28 -39.32 9.55
C THR A 2 31.08 -37.86 10.05
N ALA A 3 31.57 -36.88 9.28
CA ALA A 3 31.38 -35.50 9.58
C ALA A 3 29.89 -35.15 9.61
N PRO A 4 29.40 -34.31 10.56
CA PRO A 4 28.01 -33.90 10.57
C PRO A 4 27.73 -33.03 9.34
N SER A 5 26.66 -33.35 8.62
CA SER A 5 26.14 -32.54 7.50
C SER A 5 25.85 -31.11 8.01
N PRO A 6 26.15 -30.06 7.24
CA PRO A 6 25.85 -28.70 7.67
C PRO A 6 24.33 -28.55 7.79
N THR A 7 23.89 -28.10 8.96
CA THR A 7 22.50 -27.68 9.23
C THR A 7 22.08 -26.67 8.16
N PRO A 8 20.92 -26.84 7.49
CA PRO A 8 20.46 -25.88 6.49
C PRO A 8 20.35 -24.52 7.15
N ALA A 9 21.11 -23.55 6.61
CA ALA A 9 21.03 -22.17 7.03
C ALA A 9 19.56 -21.74 6.88
N MET A 10 18.92 -21.47 8.02
CA MET A 10 17.56 -20.94 8.07
C MET A 10 17.51 -19.72 7.12
N GLN A 11 16.84 -19.88 5.98
CA GLN A 11 16.76 -18.81 4.97
C GLN A 11 16.17 -17.58 5.64
N ARG A 12 17.01 -16.58 5.86
CA ARG A 12 16.58 -15.33 6.48
C ARG A 12 15.56 -14.66 5.57
N ARG A 13 14.40 -14.34 6.11
CA ARG A 13 13.33 -13.64 5.37
C ARG A 13 13.89 -12.38 4.69
N PRO A 14 13.52 -12.10 3.43
CA PRO A 14 13.91 -10.88 2.73
C PRO A 14 13.45 -9.64 3.50
N ILE A 15 14.29 -8.61 3.57
CA ILE A 15 13.95 -7.35 4.28
C ILE A 15 12.68 -6.71 3.69
N GLY A 16 12.53 -6.75 2.38
CA GLY A 16 11.33 -6.20 1.74
C GLY A 16 10.02 -6.84 2.20
N ASP A 17 10.04 -8.16 2.50
CA ASP A 17 8.87 -8.85 3.00
C ASP A 17 8.58 -8.47 4.45
N ILE A 18 9.64 -8.29 5.28
CA ILE A 18 9.48 -7.79 6.65
C ILE A 18 8.92 -6.36 6.65
N VAL A 19 9.41 -5.48 5.80
CA VAL A 19 8.88 -4.11 5.64
C VAL A 19 7.39 -4.14 5.26
N GLY A 20 7.02 -5.06 4.36
CA GLY A 20 5.63 -5.27 3.99
C GLY A 20 4.76 -5.65 5.17
N ASP A 21 5.16 -6.68 5.93
CA ASP A 21 4.39 -7.17 7.06
C ASP A 21 4.27 -6.11 8.16
N VAL A 22 5.37 -5.44 8.53
CA VAL A 22 5.35 -4.35 9.52
C VAL A 22 4.39 -3.24 9.09
N ALA A 23 4.44 -2.83 7.81
CA ALA A 23 3.51 -1.82 7.29
C ALA A 23 2.05 -2.31 7.34
N GLY A 24 1.81 -3.56 6.94
CA GLY A 24 0.47 -4.16 6.91
C GLY A 24 -0.14 -4.27 8.31
N ASP A 25 0.61 -4.79 9.28
CA ASP A 25 0.16 -4.94 10.67
C ASP A 25 -0.15 -3.58 11.30
N TYR A 26 0.78 -2.63 11.17
CA TYR A 26 0.61 -1.28 11.71
C TYR A 26 -0.58 -0.54 11.08
N ILE A 27 -0.73 -0.63 9.76
CA ILE A 27 -1.84 -0.01 9.03
C ILE A 27 -3.17 -0.66 9.41
N THR A 28 -3.23 -1.98 9.56
CA THR A 28 -4.44 -2.71 9.93
C THR A 28 -4.94 -2.27 11.31
N GLU A 29 -4.04 -2.16 12.28
CA GLU A 29 -4.37 -1.66 13.61
C GLU A 29 -4.83 -0.20 13.58
N LEU A 30 -4.08 0.64 12.85
CA LEU A 30 -4.39 2.07 12.72
C LEU A 30 -5.73 2.30 12.00
N GLN A 31 -6.03 1.52 10.96
CA GLN A 31 -7.29 1.54 10.23
C GLN A 31 -8.47 1.20 11.12
N TRP A 32 -8.36 0.13 11.91
CA TRP A 32 -9.38 -0.26 12.86
C TRP A 32 -9.63 0.85 13.89
N LYS A 33 -8.56 1.40 14.50
CA LYS A 33 -8.66 2.50 15.48
C LYS A 33 -9.30 3.74 14.86
N TYR A 34 -8.92 4.11 13.65
CA TYR A 34 -9.46 5.29 12.95
C TYR A 34 -10.95 5.13 12.66
N ARG A 35 -11.39 3.95 12.18
CA ARG A 35 -12.80 3.67 11.89
C ARG A 35 -13.67 3.60 13.13
N ASN A 36 -13.07 3.33 14.29
CA ASN A 36 -13.76 3.38 15.60
C ASN A 36 -13.59 4.73 16.29
N ASP A 37 -13.19 5.78 15.57
CA ASP A 37 -13.07 7.16 16.04
C ASP A 37 -12.15 7.33 17.27
N ILE A 38 -11.10 6.51 17.36
CA ILE A 38 -10.11 6.62 18.44
C ILE A 38 -9.24 7.85 18.18
N GLY A 39 -9.34 8.86 19.03
CA GLY A 39 -8.74 10.19 18.86
C GLY A 39 -7.24 10.17 18.61
N SER A 40 -6.48 9.24 19.23
CA SER A 40 -5.04 9.07 18.96
C SER A 40 -4.75 8.64 17.53
N ALA A 41 -5.56 7.75 16.95
CA ALA A 41 -5.42 7.32 15.57
C ALA A 41 -5.81 8.43 14.58
N VAL A 42 -6.86 9.19 14.88
CA VAL A 42 -7.28 10.35 14.09
C VAL A 42 -6.17 11.39 14.04
N ALA A 43 -5.56 11.71 15.20
CA ALA A 43 -4.46 12.65 15.31
C ALA A 43 -3.20 12.15 14.57
N LEU A 44 -2.85 10.88 14.73
CA LEU A 44 -1.69 10.27 14.07
C LEU A 44 -1.83 10.28 12.55
N LEU A 45 -2.98 9.86 12.01
CA LEU A 45 -3.24 9.93 10.57
C LEU A 45 -3.19 11.37 10.03
N ALA A 46 -3.68 12.35 10.81
CA ALA A 46 -3.60 13.75 10.42
C ALA A 46 -2.15 14.26 10.34
N GLN A 47 -1.28 13.80 11.23
CA GLN A 47 0.16 14.12 11.18
C GLN A 47 0.85 13.44 9.99
N LEU A 48 0.69 12.12 9.84
CA LEU A 48 1.32 11.34 8.78
C LEU A 48 0.97 11.83 7.37
N ARG A 49 -0.24 12.35 7.15
CA ARG A 49 -0.65 12.92 5.84
C ARG A 49 0.26 14.05 5.34
N ARG A 50 0.93 14.77 6.25
CA ARG A 50 1.85 15.87 5.88
C ARG A 50 3.09 15.34 5.15
N GLY A 51 3.44 14.08 5.38
CA GLY A 51 4.55 13.38 4.73
C GLY A 51 4.20 12.72 3.39
N ALA A 52 2.92 12.65 3.01
CA ALA A 52 2.53 11.97 1.79
C ALA A 52 3.20 12.57 0.55
N GLY A 53 3.95 11.73 -0.18
CA GLY A 53 4.70 12.14 -1.37
C GLY A 53 6.03 12.84 -1.10
N LYS A 54 6.48 12.88 0.14
CA LYS A 54 7.79 13.41 0.56
C LYS A 54 8.72 12.28 0.97
N LEU A 55 10.00 12.59 1.11
CA LEU A 55 10.99 11.69 1.69
C LEU A 55 11.09 11.93 3.22
N PRO A 56 11.56 10.93 4.01
CA PRO A 56 11.70 11.10 5.47
C PRO A 56 12.57 12.31 5.88
N ALA A 57 13.61 12.62 5.11
CA ALA A 57 14.47 13.75 5.36
C ALA A 57 13.80 15.13 5.20
N ASP A 58 12.72 15.20 4.42
CA ASP A 58 11.99 16.45 4.16
C ASP A 58 11.02 16.82 5.30
N VAL A 59 10.75 15.90 6.23
CA VAL A 59 9.73 16.04 7.28
C VAL A 59 10.19 15.38 8.59
N PRO A 60 11.25 15.90 9.22
CA PRO A 60 11.82 15.31 10.43
C PRO A 60 10.83 15.26 11.61
N GLU A 61 9.80 16.10 11.60
CA GLU A 61 8.74 16.09 12.60
C GLU A 61 7.87 14.81 12.60
N LEU A 62 8.02 13.95 11.61
CA LEU A 62 7.33 12.66 11.53
C LEU A 62 8.20 11.47 11.97
N TRP A 63 9.44 11.71 12.32
CA TRP A 63 10.32 10.64 12.81
C TRP A 63 9.74 10.02 14.09
N GLY A 64 9.85 8.70 14.22
CA GLY A 64 9.27 7.94 15.33
C GLY A 64 7.77 7.66 15.22
N LEU A 65 7.06 8.25 14.25
CA LEU A 65 5.61 8.03 14.06
C LEU A 65 5.28 6.91 13.07
N THR A 66 6.27 6.33 12.43
CA THR A 66 6.09 5.38 11.32
C THR A 66 6.32 3.92 11.70
N GLY A 67 6.31 3.59 13.01
CA GLY A 67 6.45 2.20 13.45
C GLY A 67 7.84 1.61 13.20
N THR A 68 8.88 2.43 13.10
CA THR A 68 10.27 2.02 12.86
C THR A 68 10.78 1.06 13.94
N ASP A 69 10.34 1.21 15.20
CA ASP A 69 10.69 0.30 16.29
C ASP A 69 10.25 -1.15 16.01
N HIS A 70 9.06 -1.33 15.43
CA HIS A 70 8.57 -2.66 15.02
C HIS A 70 9.43 -3.25 13.90
N LEU A 71 9.95 -2.41 12.99
CA LEU A 71 10.82 -2.83 11.91
C LEU A 71 12.15 -3.41 12.47
N TYR A 72 12.79 -2.70 13.39
CA TYR A 72 14.03 -3.17 14.02
C TYR A 72 13.78 -4.39 14.90
N GLY A 73 12.67 -4.46 15.60
CA GLY A 73 12.27 -5.65 16.37
C GLY A 73 12.13 -6.92 15.51
N GLN A 74 11.65 -6.80 14.27
CA GLN A 74 11.51 -7.93 13.34
C GLN A 74 12.75 -8.18 12.47
N ALA A 75 13.61 -7.18 12.29
CA ALA A 75 14.82 -7.25 11.49
C ALA A 75 16.04 -6.64 12.20
N PRO A 76 16.53 -7.24 13.32
CA PRO A 76 17.67 -6.69 14.08
C PRO A 76 18.95 -6.47 13.25
N ARG A 77 19.10 -7.21 12.14
CA ARG A 77 20.24 -7.02 11.22
C ARG A 77 20.29 -5.63 10.57
N LEU A 78 19.21 -4.87 10.59
CA LEU A 78 19.22 -3.50 10.09
C LEU A 78 20.05 -2.56 10.97
N GLU A 79 20.28 -2.89 12.24
CA GLU A 79 21.15 -2.12 13.14
C GLU A 79 22.61 -2.07 12.66
N THR A 80 23.02 -3.06 11.88
CA THR A 80 24.38 -3.19 11.35
C THR A 80 24.51 -2.94 9.85
N ASP A 81 23.38 -2.73 9.14
CA ASP A 81 23.35 -2.43 7.70
C ASP A 81 22.59 -1.10 7.47
N GLU A 82 23.31 0.00 7.65
CA GLU A 82 22.76 1.36 7.51
C GLU A 82 22.08 1.61 6.16
N THR A 83 22.64 1.04 5.08
CA THR A 83 22.06 1.19 3.74
C THR A 83 20.72 0.46 3.61
N ALA A 84 20.62 -0.76 4.15
CA ALA A 84 19.37 -1.51 4.14
C ALA A 84 18.36 -0.88 5.11
N ALA A 85 18.80 -0.37 6.25
CA ALA A 85 17.97 0.36 7.21
C ALA A 85 17.33 1.60 6.58
N ALA A 86 18.12 2.48 5.98
CA ALA A 86 17.63 3.68 5.33
C ALA A 86 16.59 3.37 4.23
N ARG A 87 16.80 2.31 3.44
CA ARG A 87 15.83 1.86 2.42
C ARG A 87 14.55 1.34 3.05
N ALA A 88 14.66 0.57 4.13
CA ALA A 88 13.51 -0.02 4.82
C ALA A 88 12.64 1.06 5.49
N GLU A 89 13.27 2.00 6.18
CA GLU A 89 12.62 3.15 6.80
C GLU A 89 11.93 4.03 5.76
N ALA A 90 12.60 4.34 4.64
CA ALA A 90 12.01 5.14 3.58
C ALA A 90 10.79 4.46 2.93
N ALA A 91 10.82 3.14 2.75
CA ALA A 91 9.70 2.39 2.21
C ALA A 91 8.51 2.34 3.19
N LEU A 92 8.79 2.11 4.47
CA LEU A 92 7.78 2.10 5.53
C LEU A 92 7.13 3.48 5.68
N PHE A 93 7.95 4.54 5.76
CA PHE A 93 7.48 5.92 5.82
C PHE A 93 6.56 6.27 4.66
N LEU A 94 6.98 5.97 3.43
CA LEU A 94 6.18 6.30 2.24
C LEU A 94 4.86 5.53 2.22
N ALA A 95 4.86 4.25 2.57
CA ALA A 95 3.64 3.44 2.64
C ALA A 95 2.64 4.00 3.65
N LEU A 96 3.08 4.33 4.86
CA LEU A 96 2.24 4.84 5.95
C LEU A 96 1.69 6.23 5.67
N THR A 97 2.50 7.11 5.11
CA THR A 97 2.06 8.48 4.76
C THR A 97 1.08 8.48 3.59
N LEU A 98 1.29 7.64 2.58
CA LEU A 98 0.34 7.42 1.48
C LEU A 98 -0.97 6.80 1.97
N TYR A 99 -0.90 5.79 2.86
CA TYR A 99 -2.08 5.21 3.50
C TYR A 99 -2.89 6.25 4.25
N SER A 100 -2.22 7.09 5.05
CA SER A 100 -2.88 8.15 5.84
C SER A 100 -3.62 9.15 4.97
N LEU A 101 -3.11 9.46 3.79
CA LEU A 101 -3.79 10.24 2.77
C LEU A 101 -4.99 9.47 2.17
N HIS A 102 -4.83 8.16 1.94
CA HIS A 102 -5.84 7.32 1.32
C HIS A 102 -7.03 7.08 2.25
N GLN A 103 -6.80 6.86 3.54
CA GLN A 103 -7.85 6.63 4.54
C GLN A 103 -8.60 7.90 4.95
N GLN A 104 -8.08 9.08 4.66
CA GLN A 104 -8.67 10.36 5.04
C GLN A 104 -10.18 10.40 4.74
N SER A 105 -10.99 10.77 5.76
CA SER A 105 -12.46 10.91 5.65
C SER A 105 -13.25 9.63 5.31
N HIS A 106 -12.59 8.50 5.07
CA HIS A 106 -13.25 7.20 4.92
C HIS A 106 -13.36 6.51 6.29
N THR A 107 -14.43 6.78 7.03
CA THR A 107 -14.71 6.15 8.33
C THR A 107 -15.57 4.89 8.20
N ASP A 108 -16.22 4.70 7.06
CA ASP A 108 -17.15 3.61 6.77
C ASP A 108 -16.51 2.42 6.03
N ARG A 109 -15.28 2.58 5.53
CA ARG A 109 -14.60 1.57 4.69
C ARG A 109 -13.09 1.53 4.88
N ASP A 110 -12.51 0.41 4.50
CA ASP A 110 -11.09 0.12 4.59
C ASP A 110 -10.38 0.51 3.30
N MET A 111 -9.41 1.43 3.37
CA MET A 111 -8.58 1.78 2.23
C MET A 111 -7.35 0.88 2.12
N HIS A 112 -6.96 0.16 3.18
CA HIS A 112 -6.06 -0.97 3.09
C HIS A 112 -6.86 -2.27 2.99
N GLN A 113 -6.63 -3.03 1.91
CA GLN A 113 -7.24 -4.33 1.71
C GLN A 113 -6.21 -5.31 1.11
N PRO A 114 -5.88 -6.40 1.83
CA PRO A 114 -4.98 -7.42 1.32
C PRO A 114 -5.43 -7.95 -0.05
N GLY A 115 -4.49 -8.10 -0.97
CA GLY A 115 -4.75 -8.57 -2.33
C GLY A 115 -5.23 -7.51 -3.33
N ALA A 116 -5.60 -6.31 -2.89
CA ALA A 116 -5.91 -5.18 -3.77
C ALA A 116 -4.61 -4.60 -4.36
N THR A 117 -4.03 -5.25 -5.35
CA THR A 117 -2.73 -4.89 -5.91
C THR A 117 -2.76 -3.51 -6.57
N PHE A 118 -1.63 -2.77 -6.57
CA PHE A 118 -1.55 -1.44 -7.16
C PHE A 118 -1.97 -1.41 -8.64
N GLY A 119 -1.53 -2.38 -9.44
CA GLY A 119 -1.93 -2.47 -10.84
C GLY A 119 -3.43 -2.69 -11.02
N ALA A 120 -4.04 -3.56 -10.20
CA ALA A 120 -5.48 -3.82 -10.22
C ALA A 120 -6.30 -2.58 -9.80
N ALA A 121 -5.86 -1.87 -8.75
CA ALA A 121 -6.49 -0.64 -8.28
C ALA A 121 -6.49 0.44 -9.37
N VAL A 122 -5.35 0.65 -10.05
CA VAL A 122 -5.27 1.58 -11.17
C VAL A 122 -6.15 1.14 -12.35
N ARG A 123 -6.21 -0.15 -12.66
CA ARG A 123 -7.12 -0.65 -13.72
C ARG A 123 -8.58 -0.45 -13.37
N GLN A 124 -8.94 -0.64 -12.11
CA GLN A 124 -10.29 -0.38 -11.59
C GLN A 124 -10.66 1.10 -11.75
N LEU A 125 -9.73 2.00 -11.44
CA LEU A 125 -9.88 3.46 -11.56
C LEU A 125 -10.23 3.89 -13.00
N MET A 126 -9.69 3.24 -14.03
CA MET A 126 -9.97 3.55 -15.43
C MET A 126 -11.39 3.18 -15.90
N GLY A 127 -12.16 2.45 -15.10
CA GLY A 127 -13.51 2.08 -15.50
C GLY A 127 -13.57 1.06 -16.64
N LYS A 128 -14.60 1.15 -17.49
CA LYS A 128 -14.79 0.19 -18.62
C LYS A 128 -13.81 0.44 -19.75
N GLU A 129 -13.60 1.69 -20.08
CA GLU A 129 -12.65 2.11 -21.13
C GLU A 129 -11.29 2.42 -20.53
N LEU A 130 -10.24 2.39 -21.37
CA LEU A 130 -8.91 2.79 -20.93
C LEU A 130 -8.83 4.31 -20.90
N ASP A 131 -8.85 4.88 -19.68
CA ASP A 131 -8.63 6.31 -19.48
C ASP A 131 -7.14 6.65 -19.74
N GLU A 132 -6.89 7.30 -20.86
CA GLU A 132 -5.52 7.59 -21.30
C GLU A 132 -4.75 8.52 -20.35
N PRO A 133 -5.32 9.58 -19.75
CA PRO A 133 -4.70 10.36 -18.71
C PRO A 133 -4.26 9.52 -17.50
N ILE A 134 -5.08 8.60 -16.99
CA ILE A 134 -4.73 7.72 -15.86
C ILE A 134 -3.64 6.74 -16.29
N ARG A 135 -3.76 6.14 -17.49
CA ARG A 135 -2.76 5.24 -18.05
C ARG A 135 -1.39 5.91 -18.15
N LYS A 136 -1.34 7.14 -18.65
CA LYS A 136 -0.09 7.93 -18.76
C LYS A 136 0.54 8.15 -17.39
N ARG A 137 -0.24 8.51 -16.37
CA ARG A 137 0.24 8.66 -14.98
C ARG A 137 0.80 7.35 -14.44
N PHE A 138 0.11 6.23 -14.69
CA PHE A 138 0.58 4.91 -14.26
C PHE A 138 1.94 4.55 -14.88
N VAL A 139 2.12 4.78 -16.20
CA VAL A 139 3.40 4.59 -16.86
C VAL A 139 4.48 5.50 -16.28
N GLN A 140 4.16 6.77 -16.02
CA GLN A 140 5.09 7.72 -15.40
C GLN A 140 5.57 7.27 -14.02
N ILE A 141 4.71 6.67 -13.19
CA ILE A 141 5.11 6.09 -11.90
C ILE A 141 6.18 5.02 -12.12
N GLY A 142 5.95 4.06 -13.02
CA GLY A 142 6.89 2.99 -13.33
C GLY A 142 8.20 3.43 -14.00
N THR A 143 8.27 4.67 -14.50
CA THR A 143 9.46 5.26 -15.13
C THR A 143 10.07 6.40 -14.34
N SER A 144 9.79 6.46 -13.03
CA SER A 144 10.37 7.47 -12.15
C SER A 144 11.89 7.31 -12.04
N SER A 145 12.62 8.40 -12.17
CA SER A 145 14.09 8.41 -12.14
C SER A 145 14.67 8.55 -10.74
N THR A 146 13.89 9.07 -9.80
CA THR A 146 14.31 9.27 -8.40
C THR A 146 13.22 8.85 -7.43
N ALA A 147 13.60 8.58 -6.17
CA ALA A 147 12.67 8.26 -5.09
C ALA A 147 11.67 9.40 -4.84
N ALA A 148 12.11 10.66 -4.90
CA ALA A 148 11.25 11.83 -4.73
C ALA A 148 10.18 11.93 -5.82
N ILE A 149 10.55 11.73 -7.08
CA ILE A 149 9.61 11.72 -8.21
C ILE A 149 8.63 10.55 -8.07
N LEU A 150 9.10 9.37 -7.64
CA LEU A 150 8.24 8.22 -7.40
C LEU A 150 7.21 8.52 -6.30
N ALA A 151 7.65 9.08 -5.18
CA ALA A 151 6.81 9.43 -4.04
C ALA A 151 5.71 10.44 -4.43
N ASP A 152 6.06 11.52 -5.13
CA ASP A 152 5.09 12.52 -5.59
C ASP A 152 4.06 11.94 -6.57
N ARG A 153 4.51 11.15 -7.54
CA ARG A 153 3.62 10.49 -8.52
C ARG A 153 2.69 9.48 -7.86
N LEU A 154 3.18 8.69 -6.90
CA LEU A 154 2.35 7.79 -6.10
C LEU A 154 1.30 8.56 -5.30
N ARG A 155 1.68 9.68 -4.67
CA ARG A 155 0.72 10.57 -3.99
C ARG A 155 -0.38 11.02 -4.93
N GLY A 156 -0.04 11.44 -6.14
CA GLY A 156 -1.03 11.83 -7.17
C GLY A 156 -2.00 10.71 -7.50
N MET A 157 -1.51 9.48 -7.66
CA MET A 157 -2.34 8.30 -7.94
C MET A 157 -3.23 7.92 -6.75
N VAL A 158 -2.67 7.91 -5.53
CA VAL A 158 -3.43 7.60 -4.30
C VAL A 158 -4.57 8.59 -4.08
N LYS A 159 -4.41 9.87 -4.43
CA LYS A 159 -5.51 10.85 -4.41
C LYS A 159 -6.66 10.48 -5.35
N LEU A 160 -6.35 9.94 -6.52
CA LEU A 160 -7.39 9.46 -7.45
C LEU A 160 -8.09 8.21 -6.91
N LEU A 161 -7.33 7.26 -6.35
CA LEU A 161 -7.90 6.07 -5.71
C LEU A 161 -8.79 6.45 -4.51
N HIS A 162 -8.34 7.42 -3.70
CA HIS A 162 -9.11 7.97 -2.59
C HIS A 162 -10.46 8.54 -3.05
N ALA A 163 -10.46 9.39 -4.09
CA ALA A 163 -11.68 10.01 -4.61
C ALA A 163 -12.72 8.98 -5.07
N GLU A 164 -12.26 7.86 -5.65
CA GLU A 164 -13.11 6.77 -6.13
C GLU A 164 -13.33 5.66 -5.08
N SER A 165 -12.80 5.84 -3.87
CA SER A 165 -12.88 4.85 -2.77
C SER A 165 -12.39 3.44 -3.17
N ILE A 166 -11.30 3.37 -3.94
CA ILE A 166 -10.69 2.13 -4.41
C ILE A 166 -9.56 1.76 -3.44
N SER A 167 -9.71 0.64 -2.74
CA SER A 167 -8.73 0.15 -1.77
C SER A 167 -7.41 -0.28 -2.42
N LEU A 168 -6.34 -0.34 -1.61
CA LEU A 168 -5.00 -0.73 -2.03
C LEU A 168 -4.34 -1.63 -0.96
N ASP A 169 -3.60 -2.65 -1.40
CA ASP A 169 -2.77 -3.48 -0.52
C ASP A 169 -1.46 -2.77 -0.15
N TYR A 170 -1.43 -2.17 1.02
CA TYR A 170 -0.26 -1.45 1.53
C TYR A 170 0.85 -2.36 2.04
N THR A 171 0.54 -3.61 2.45
CA THR A 171 1.55 -4.64 2.74
C THR A 171 2.41 -4.89 1.50
N GLN A 172 1.75 -5.17 0.39
CA GLN A 172 2.43 -5.40 -0.88
C GLN A 172 3.13 -4.14 -1.39
N LEU A 173 2.49 -2.97 -1.27
CA LEU A 173 3.08 -1.71 -1.72
C LEU A 173 4.36 -1.39 -0.95
N ALA A 174 4.39 -1.54 0.37
CA ALA A 174 5.58 -1.28 1.21
C ALA A 174 6.75 -2.20 0.82
N ALA A 175 6.48 -3.50 0.64
CA ALA A 175 7.48 -4.44 0.16
C ALA A 175 8.02 -4.05 -1.23
N GLN A 176 7.16 -3.60 -2.11
CA GLN A 176 7.54 -3.13 -3.46
C GLN A 176 8.35 -1.83 -3.39
N LEU A 177 7.99 -0.88 -2.54
CA LEU A 177 8.74 0.37 -2.33
C LEU A 177 10.17 0.11 -1.84
N TYR A 178 10.37 -0.86 -0.94
CA TYR A 178 11.71 -1.31 -0.59
C TYR A 178 12.47 -1.85 -1.81
N ARG A 179 11.82 -2.73 -2.59
CA ARG A 179 12.44 -3.34 -3.80
C ARG A 179 12.80 -2.31 -4.85
N THR A 180 12.02 -1.22 -5.03
CA THR A 180 12.36 -0.17 -6.02
C THR A 180 13.71 0.47 -5.78
N GLN A 181 14.23 0.43 -4.55
CA GLN A 181 15.51 1.02 -4.15
C GLN A 181 16.70 0.07 -4.35
N LEU A 182 16.46 -1.17 -4.77
CA LEU A 182 17.50 -2.15 -5.09
C LEU A 182 17.87 -2.10 -6.59
N PRO A 183 19.10 -2.50 -6.96
CA PRO A 183 19.50 -2.60 -8.36
C PRO A 183 18.51 -3.43 -9.18
N GLY A 184 17.98 -2.87 -10.26
CA GLY A 184 16.97 -3.52 -11.10
C GLY A 184 15.57 -3.66 -10.49
N GLY A 185 15.38 -3.29 -9.22
CA GLY A 185 14.15 -3.50 -8.46
C GLY A 185 12.95 -2.76 -9.03
N LEU A 186 13.13 -1.50 -9.48
CA LEU A 186 12.04 -0.75 -10.10
C LEU A 186 11.49 -1.46 -11.35
N THR A 187 12.36 -2.08 -12.15
CA THR A 187 11.92 -2.86 -13.32
C THR A 187 11.08 -4.05 -12.92
N GLN A 188 11.47 -4.80 -11.89
CA GLN A 188 10.72 -5.95 -11.38
C GLN A 188 9.36 -5.51 -10.82
N VAL A 189 9.34 -4.43 -10.05
CA VAL A 189 8.11 -3.87 -9.46
C VAL A 189 7.16 -3.38 -10.56
N ARG A 190 7.67 -2.67 -11.57
CA ARG A 190 6.88 -2.24 -12.73
C ARG A 190 6.24 -3.42 -13.47
N GLN A 191 6.97 -4.52 -13.65
CA GLN A 191 6.42 -5.75 -14.24
C GLN A 191 5.31 -6.36 -13.37
N ALA A 192 5.48 -6.36 -12.04
CA ALA A 192 4.46 -6.83 -11.12
C ALA A 192 3.19 -5.96 -11.17
N TRP A 193 3.34 -4.64 -11.22
CA TRP A 193 2.23 -3.71 -11.40
C TRP A 193 1.51 -3.92 -12.74
N GLY A 194 2.27 -4.13 -13.83
CA GLY A 194 1.71 -4.45 -15.15
C GLY A 194 0.91 -5.75 -15.15
N ARG A 195 1.43 -6.81 -14.52
CA ARG A 195 0.67 -8.08 -14.37
C ARG A 195 -0.63 -7.87 -13.59
N GLY A 196 -0.59 -7.17 -12.46
CA GLY A 196 -1.80 -6.86 -11.67
C GLY A 196 -2.82 -6.05 -12.46
N PHE A 197 -2.36 -5.10 -13.29
CA PHE A 197 -3.20 -4.30 -14.17
C PHE A 197 -3.93 -5.17 -15.21
N HIS A 198 -3.21 -6.08 -15.86
CA HIS A 198 -3.80 -6.95 -16.90
C HIS A 198 -4.65 -8.10 -16.32
N ALA A 199 -4.31 -8.58 -15.12
CA ALA A 199 -5.05 -9.65 -14.47
C ALA A 199 -6.37 -9.18 -13.82
N TYR A 200 -6.61 -7.89 -13.69
CA TYR A 200 -7.82 -7.36 -13.07
C TYR A 200 -9.07 -7.74 -13.87
N GLN A 201 -9.95 -8.50 -13.24
CA GLN A 201 -11.28 -8.81 -13.74
C GLN A 201 -12.29 -7.99 -12.94
N ARG A 202 -13.05 -7.15 -13.63
CA ARG A 202 -14.11 -6.37 -12.97
C ARG A 202 -15.15 -7.31 -12.38
N PRO A 203 -15.52 -7.16 -11.10
CA PRO A 203 -16.64 -7.91 -10.55
C PRO A 203 -17.89 -7.67 -11.40
N ALA A 204 -18.61 -8.75 -11.77
CA ALA A 204 -19.88 -8.61 -12.46
C ALA A 204 -20.82 -7.74 -11.60
N THR A 205 -21.33 -6.65 -12.16
CA THR A 205 -22.33 -5.82 -11.48
C THR A 205 -23.53 -6.71 -11.16
N ARG A 206 -23.78 -6.94 -9.86
CA ARG A 206 -25.02 -7.60 -9.43
C ARG A 206 -26.17 -6.77 -10.01
N SER A 207 -26.86 -7.30 -11.00
CA SER A 207 -28.11 -6.72 -11.47
C SER A 207 -29.06 -6.58 -10.27
N PRO A 208 -29.73 -5.42 -10.11
CA PRO A 208 -30.71 -5.27 -9.05
C PRO A 208 -31.74 -6.41 -9.17
N ARG A 209 -31.95 -7.15 -8.09
CA ARG A 209 -32.99 -8.18 -8.05
C ARG A 209 -34.31 -7.51 -8.45
N PRO A 210 -35.06 -8.06 -9.43
CA PRO A 210 -36.37 -7.49 -9.81
C PRO A 210 -37.22 -7.45 -8.54
N ARG A 211 -37.78 -6.27 -8.25
CA ARG A 211 -38.76 -6.11 -7.18
C ARG A 211 -39.96 -7.00 -7.50
N VAL A 212 -40.15 -8.04 -6.71
CA VAL A 212 -41.36 -8.86 -6.75
C VAL A 212 -42.51 -7.93 -6.42
N ARG A 213 -43.32 -7.58 -7.45
CA ARG A 213 -44.59 -6.87 -7.25
C ARG A 213 -45.49 -7.77 -6.40
N ARG A 214 -45.75 -7.37 -5.16
CA ARG A 214 -46.82 -7.97 -4.37
C ARG A 214 -48.14 -7.74 -5.12
N ARG A 215 -48.80 -8.82 -5.51
CA ARG A 215 -50.17 -8.76 -6.04
C ARG A 215 -51.10 -8.24 -4.93
N PRO A 216 -52.00 -7.28 -5.22
CA PRO A 216 -53.01 -6.89 -4.25
C PRO A 216 -53.94 -8.08 -4.00
N GLY A 217 -54.13 -8.44 -2.75
CA GLY A 217 -55.02 -9.48 -2.32
C GLY A 217 -56.47 -9.11 -2.70
N HIS A 218 -57.16 -10.01 -3.39
CA HIS A 218 -58.62 -9.94 -3.56
C HIS A 218 -59.24 -10.26 -2.20
N ASN A 219 -59.88 -9.26 -1.63
CA ASN A 219 -60.86 -9.47 -0.55
C ASN A 219 -62.15 -9.97 -1.16
N ARG A 220 -62.63 -11.10 -0.71
CA ARG A 220 -64.04 -11.49 -0.72
C ARG A 220 -64.50 -11.70 0.71
#